data_3964f5426505f3337c1da36e0ddf6857
#
_entry.id   3964f5426505f3337c1da36e0ddf6857
#
_cell.length_a   1.000
_cell.length_b   1.000
_cell.length_c   1.000
_cell.angle_alpha   90.00
_cell.angle_beta   90.00
_cell.angle_gamma   90.00
#
_symmetry.space_group_name_H-M   'P 1'
#
loop_
_entity.id
_entity.type
_entity.pdbx_description
1 polymer ?
#
loop_
_entity_poly.entity_id
_entity_poly.type
_entity_poly.pdbx_seq_one_letter_code
_entity_poly.pdbx_strand_id
1 'polypeptide(L)'
;MIGLFNDCFPPIMDGVSLTMQNYAFWLHKKTQNVCVVTPKNPEAEDCTGYPVFRYSSAPIPMRKPYRLGFPGIDWPFQLKLSRLSFELAHAHCPFSSGKLAVQVARSQNIPLIATFHSKYRTDIERIISNKYLVDLLIKKIVRFYEM
;
A
#
# COMPACT_ATOMS: atom_id res chain seq x y z
N MET A 1 -1.00 -13.80 10.30
CA MET A 1 -0.31 -12.48 10.34
C MET A 1 -1.21 -11.40 9.75
N ILE A 2 -1.21 -10.19 10.34
CA ILE A 2 -1.91 -9.03 9.78
C ILE A 2 -1.00 -8.35 8.76
N GLY A 3 -1.43 -8.22 7.51
CA GLY A 3 -0.70 -7.50 6.46
C GLY A 3 -1.24 -6.08 6.29
N LEU A 4 -0.40 -5.07 6.45
CA LEU A 4 -0.71 -3.66 6.18
C LEU A 4 -0.12 -3.27 4.81
N PHE A 5 -0.97 -2.89 3.86
CA PHE A 5 -0.58 -2.62 2.47
C PHE A 5 -0.75 -1.13 2.14
N ASN A 6 0.34 -0.45 1.81
CA ASN A 6 0.31 0.95 1.38
C ASN A 6 1.42 1.29 0.39
N ASP A 7 1.16 2.22 -0.54
CA ASP A 7 2.16 2.68 -1.50
C ASP A 7 3.14 3.71 -0.91
N CYS A 8 2.87 4.21 0.30
CA CYS A 8 3.73 5.14 1.03
C CYS A 8 4.11 4.57 2.39
N PHE A 9 5.41 4.57 2.70
CA PHE A 9 5.97 4.19 4.00
C PHE A 9 7.33 4.91 4.15
N PRO A 10 7.86 5.10 5.35
CA PRO A 10 9.14 5.78 5.50
C PRO A 10 10.20 5.29 4.50
N PRO A 11 11.02 6.23 3.98
CA PRO A 11 11.21 7.61 4.40
C PRO A 11 10.19 8.63 3.86
N ILE A 12 9.17 8.19 3.11
CA ILE A 12 8.09 9.08 2.68
C ILE A 12 7.22 9.40 3.89
N MET A 13 7.19 10.68 4.27
CA MET A 13 6.47 11.16 5.47
C MET A 13 5.26 11.97 5.03
N ASP A 14 4.13 11.31 4.86
CA ASP A 14 2.81 11.93 4.67
C ASP A 14 1.80 11.40 5.70
N GLY A 15 0.60 11.94 5.73
CA GLY A 15 -0.42 11.57 6.71
C GLY A 15 -0.80 10.10 6.68
N VAL A 16 -0.78 9.46 5.49
CA VAL A 16 -1.10 8.05 5.33
C VAL A 16 0.05 7.17 5.81
N SER A 17 1.29 7.55 5.47
CA SER A 17 2.50 6.87 5.94
C SER A 17 2.61 6.88 7.46
N LEU A 18 2.38 8.04 8.09
CA LEU A 18 2.36 8.18 9.55
C LEU A 18 1.25 7.33 10.20
N THR A 19 0.05 7.36 9.62
CA THR A 19 -1.06 6.53 10.09
C THR A 19 -0.70 5.06 10.02
N MET A 20 -0.12 4.61 8.92
CA MET A 20 0.29 3.22 8.74
C MET A 20 1.40 2.81 9.72
N GLN A 21 2.39 3.68 9.99
CA GLN A 21 3.39 3.45 11.02
C GLN A 21 2.75 3.24 12.41
N ASN A 22 1.78 4.08 12.76
CA ASN A 22 1.06 3.96 14.03
C ASN A 22 0.28 2.64 14.11
N TYR A 23 -0.43 2.25 13.03
CA TYR A 23 -1.10 0.95 12.98
C TYR A 23 -0.09 -0.20 13.17
N ALA A 24 1.00 -0.20 12.42
CA ALA A 24 2.02 -1.24 12.51
C ALA A 24 2.64 -1.33 13.91
N PHE A 25 2.99 -0.19 14.50
CA PHE A 25 3.57 -0.12 15.85
C PHE A 25 2.62 -0.69 16.91
N TRP A 26 1.37 -0.20 16.94
CA TRP A 26 0.42 -0.63 17.98
C TRP A 26 -0.06 -2.07 17.78
N LEU A 27 -0.25 -2.52 16.55
CA LEU A 27 -0.57 -3.92 16.26
C LEU A 27 0.58 -4.83 16.63
N HIS A 28 1.83 -4.44 16.29
CA HIS A 28 3.01 -5.20 16.70
C HIS A 28 3.10 -5.31 18.23
N LYS A 29 2.93 -4.19 18.93
CA LYS A 29 2.97 -4.17 20.40
C LYS A 29 1.90 -5.07 21.04
N LYS A 30 0.73 -5.19 20.42
CA LYS A 30 -0.39 -5.99 20.95
C LYS A 30 -0.36 -7.45 20.53
N THR A 31 0.01 -7.74 19.29
CA THR A 31 -0.15 -9.08 18.69
C THR A 31 1.17 -9.73 18.30
N GLN A 32 2.22 -8.95 18.13
CA GLN A 32 3.52 -9.36 17.55
C GLN A 32 3.40 -10.06 16.19
N ASN A 33 2.26 -9.94 15.53
CA ASN A 33 1.89 -10.69 14.32
C ASN A 33 1.42 -9.77 13.19
N VAL A 34 2.23 -8.76 12.84
CA VAL A 34 1.96 -7.77 11.81
C VAL A 34 3.16 -7.60 10.89
N CYS A 35 2.91 -7.29 9.64
CA CYS A 35 3.93 -6.83 8.69
C CYS A 35 3.41 -5.67 7.84
N VAL A 36 4.34 -4.95 7.24
CA VAL A 36 4.08 -3.89 6.26
C VAL A 36 4.51 -4.35 4.87
N VAL A 37 3.67 -4.06 3.88
CA VAL A 37 3.93 -4.34 2.46
C VAL A 37 3.85 -3.03 1.68
N THR A 38 4.97 -2.63 1.05
CA THR A 38 5.12 -1.29 0.46
C THR A 38 6.14 -1.28 -0.69
N PRO A 39 6.13 -0.27 -1.58
CA PRO A 39 7.17 -0.12 -2.59
C PRO A 39 8.57 0.06 -2.01
N LYS A 40 9.58 -0.46 -2.71
CA LYS A 40 10.98 -0.23 -2.37
C LYS A 40 11.33 1.24 -2.54
N ASN A 41 11.95 1.83 -1.53
CA ASN A 41 12.60 3.14 -1.61
C ASN A 41 14.11 2.95 -1.36
N PRO A 42 15.00 3.45 -2.23
CA PRO A 42 16.46 3.32 -2.03
C PRO A 42 16.98 3.94 -0.74
N GLU A 43 16.29 4.96 -0.22
CA GLU A 43 16.64 5.66 1.02
C GLU A 43 16.00 5.04 2.27
N ALA A 44 15.32 3.88 2.12
CA ALA A 44 14.63 3.27 3.24
C ALA A 44 15.57 2.50 4.14
N GLU A 45 15.50 2.79 5.43
CA GLU A 45 16.12 2.03 6.51
C GLU A 45 14.99 1.45 7.37
N ASP A 46 14.77 0.13 7.25
CA ASP A 46 13.68 -0.54 7.96
C ASP A 46 14.12 -1.01 9.36
N CYS A 47 14.47 -0.05 10.23
CA CYS A 47 14.79 -0.29 11.64
C CYS A 47 13.51 -0.36 12.49
N THR A 48 12.55 -1.21 12.08
CA THR A 48 11.28 -1.41 12.78
C THR A 48 11.30 -2.71 13.57
N GLY A 49 10.52 -2.78 14.66
CA GLY A 49 10.37 -4.02 15.42
C GLY A 49 9.56 -5.10 14.70
N TYR A 50 8.99 -4.79 13.52
CA TYR A 50 8.14 -5.66 12.70
C TYR A 50 8.67 -5.76 11.27
N PRO A 51 8.36 -6.86 10.54
CA PRO A 51 8.81 -7.05 9.16
C PRO A 51 8.23 -6.01 8.19
N VAL A 52 9.08 -5.49 7.31
CA VAL A 52 8.69 -4.65 6.17
C VAL A 52 9.09 -5.34 4.87
N PHE A 53 8.11 -5.69 4.06
CA PHE A 53 8.31 -6.32 2.75
C PHE A 53 8.19 -5.29 1.65
N ARG A 54 9.30 -5.05 0.94
CA ARG A 54 9.38 -4.05 -0.11
C ARG A 54 9.49 -4.70 -1.48
N TYR A 55 8.59 -4.31 -2.41
CA TYR A 55 8.59 -4.74 -3.80
C TYR A 55 9.14 -3.67 -4.74
N SER A 56 9.54 -4.07 -5.93
CA SER A 56 10.14 -3.23 -6.96
C SER A 56 9.29 -2.02 -7.29
N SER A 57 9.95 -0.88 -7.46
CA SER A 57 9.30 0.40 -7.75
C SER A 57 10.19 1.32 -8.55
N ALA A 58 9.57 2.30 -9.23
CA ALA A 58 10.26 3.40 -9.90
C ALA A 58 9.77 4.76 -9.36
N PRO A 59 10.61 5.80 -9.40
CA PRO A 59 10.18 7.14 -9.02
C PRO A 59 9.09 7.64 -9.97
N ILE A 60 8.09 8.35 -9.44
CA ILE A 60 7.10 9.03 -10.27
C ILE A 60 7.72 10.35 -10.73
N PRO A 61 7.86 10.58 -12.07
CA PRO A 61 8.37 11.85 -12.57
C PRO A 61 7.56 13.02 -12.01
N MET A 62 8.24 14.11 -11.64
CA MET A 62 7.65 15.34 -11.10
C MET A 62 6.86 15.18 -9.78
N ARG A 63 6.85 13.99 -9.16
CA ARG A 63 6.12 13.70 -7.91
C ARG A 63 7.02 13.09 -6.81
N LYS A 64 8.27 13.54 -6.70
CA LYS A 64 9.11 13.14 -5.57
C LYS A 64 8.46 13.52 -4.24
N PRO A 65 8.54 12.68 -3.20
CA PRO A 65 9.30 11.42 -3.13
C PRO A 65 8.49 10.17 -3.52
N TYR A 66 7.30 10.30 -4.11
CA TYR A 66 6.41 9.17 -4.39
C TYR A 66 6.95 8.23 -5.47
N ARG A 67 6.58 6.97 -5.33
CA ARG A 67 7.06 5.89 -6.21
C ARG A 67 5.89 5.06 -6.75
N LEU A 68 6.02 4.61 -7.99
CA LEU A 68 5.11 3.67 -8.60
C LEU A 68 5.61 2.25 -8.36
N GLY A 69 4.81 1.41 -7.76
CA GLY A 69 5.16 0.05 -7.40
C GLY A 69 4.75 -0.99 -8.45
N PHE A 70 5.57 -2.02 -8.61
CA PHE A 70 5.38 -3.11 -9.58
C PHE A 70 5.47 -4.48 -8.89
N PRO A 71 4.56 -4.80 -7.95
CA PRO A 71 4.64 -6.07 -7.21
C PRO A 71 4.50 -7.29 -8.12
N GLY A 72 3.71 -7.18 -9.20
CA GLY A 72 3.42 -8.32 -10.08
C GLY A 72 4.60 -8.83 -10.92
N ILE A 73 5.63 -8.01 -11.15
CA ILE A 73 6.83 -8.39 -11.89
C ILE A 73 8.05 -8.65 -10.99
N ASP A 74 7.91 -8.45 -9.69
CA ASP A 74 8.97 -8.71 -8.70
C ASP A 74 8.89 -10.17 -8.22
N TRP A 75 9.46 -11.07 -9.01
CA TRP A 75 9.42 -12.50 -8.71
C TRP A 75 10.00 -12.88 -7.34
N PRO A 76 11.18 -12.37 -6.91
CA PRO A 76 11.70 -12.65 -5.57
C PRO A 76 10.77 -12.19 -4.45
N PHE A 77 10.13 -11.05 -4.62
CA PHE A 77 9.12 -10.54 -3.67
C PHE A 77 7.88 -11.45 -3.66
N GLN A 78 7.35 -11.83 -4.84
CA GLN A 78 6.19 -12.72 -4.94
C GLN A 78 6.44 -14.07 -4.27
N LEU A 79 7.65 -14.63 -4.43
CA LEU A 79 8.04 -15.87 -3.77
C LEU A 79 8.09 -15.72 -2.24
N LYS A 80 8.57 -14.58 -1.73
CA LYS A 80 8.53 -14.30 -0.28
C LYS A 80 7.08 -14.17 0.20
N LEU A 81 6.28 -13.40 -0.51
CA LEU A 81 4.89 -13.13 -0.15
C LEU A 81 4.04 -14.42 -0.12
N SER A 82 4.25 -15.32 -1.07
CA SER A 82 3.52 -16.61 -1.15
C SER A 82 3.82 -17.57 0.00
N ARG A 83 4.92 -17.36 0.72
CA ARG A 83 5.29 -18.16 1.91
C ARG A 83 4.72 -17.61 3.20
N LEU A 84 4.10 -16.42 3.17
CA LEU A 84 3.48 -15.80 4.33
C LEU A 84 2.03 -16.24 4.44
N SER A 85 1.61 -16.61 5.66
CA SER A 85 0.21 -16.88 5.99
C SER A 85 -0.40 -15.64 6.61
N PHE A 86 -1.32 -15.02 5.89
CA PHE A 86 -2.07 -13.87 6.40
C PHE A 86 -3.39 -14.32 7.02
N GLU A 87 -3.83 -13.59 8.03
CA GLU A 87 -5.14 -13.73 8.69
C GLU A 87 -6.06 -12.58 8.29
N LEU A 88 -5.45 -11.45 7.92
CA LEU A 88 -6.15 -10.24 7.49
C LEU A 88 -5.24 -9.42 6.60
N ALA A 89 -5.80 -8.89 5.51
CA ALA A 89 -5.17 -7.88 4.67
C ALA A 89 -5.84 -6.52 4.90
N HIS A 90 -5.04 -5.48 5.20
CA HIS A 90 -5.53 -4.11 5.39
C HIS A 90 -4.91 -3.18 4.33
N ALA A 91 -5.72 -2.73 3.38
CA ALA A 91 -5.32 -1.80 2.33
C ALA A 91 -5.52 -0.35 2.78
N HIS A 92 -4.47 0.45 2.73
CA HIS A 92 -4.48 1.88 3.06
C HIS A 92 -4.51 2.78 1.81
N CYS A 93 -4.49 2.19 0.62
CA CYS A 93 -4.56 2.91 -0.66
C CYS A 93 -5.18 2.04 -1.75
N PRO A 94 -5.75 2.61 -2.82
CA PRO A 94 -6.38 1.86 -3.90
C PRO A 94 -5.43 1.53 -5.07
N PHE A 95 -4.14 1.75 -4.93
CA PHE A 95 -3.16 1.63 -6.02
C PHE A 95 -2.45 0.26 -6.01
N SER A 96 -1.13 0.22 -6.22
CA SER A 96 -0.40 -1.05 -6.35
C SER A 96 -0.46 -1.93 -5.11
N SER A 97 -0.23 -1.37 -3.94
CA SER A 97 -0.33 -2.12 -2.67
C SER A 97 -1.75 -2.56 -2.35
N GLY A 98 -2.75 -1.69 -2.62
CA GLY A 98 -4.15 -2.05 -2.40
C GLY A 98 -4.61 -3.20 -3.29
N LYS A 99 -4.25 -3.17 -4.58
CA LYS A 99 -4.53 -4.29 -5.50
C LYS A 99 -3.85 -5.58 -5.05
N LEU A 100 -2.62 -5.47 -4.54
CA LEU A 100 -1.90 -6.61 -3.98
C LEU A 100 -2.60 -7.15 -2.72
N ALA A 101 -3.12 -6.28 -1.85
CA ALA A 101 -3.91 -6.69 -0.69
C ALA A 101 -5.17 -7.49 -1.09
N VAL A 102 -5.89 -7.03 -2.12
CA VAL A 102 -7.03 -7.75 -2.70
C VAL A 102 -6.62 -9.12 -3.24
N GLN A 103 -5.49 -9.18 -3.97
CA GLN A 103 -4.97 -10.43 -4.49
C GLN A 103 -4.64 -11.42 -3.36
N VAL A 104 -3.94 -10.97 -2.33
CA VAL A 104 -3.61 -11.78 -1.15
C VAL A 104 -4.87 -12.25 -0.43
N ALA A 105 -5.81 -11.34 -0.16
CA ALA A 105 -7.05 -11.69 0.51
C ALA A 105 -7.85 -12.77 -0.22
N ARG A 106 -7.94 -12.66 -1.55
CA ARG A 106 -8.62 -13.65 -2.39
C ARG A 106 -7.88 -14.99 -2.45
N SER A 107 -6.56 -14.95 -2.64
CA SER A 107 -5.76 -16.18 -2.78
C SER A 107 -5.69 -17.00 -1.49
N GLN A 108 -5.73 -16.34 -0.34
CA GLN A 108 -5.68 -16.99 0.98
C GLN A 108 -7.06 -17.11 1.66
N ASN A 109 -8.13 -16.64 1.00
CA ASN A 109 -9.50 -16.63 1.51
C ASN A 109 -9.61 -15.99 2.91
N ILE A 110 -9.04 -14.79 3.06
CA ILE A 110 -8.99 -14.04 4.31
C ILE A 110 -9.75 -12.72 4.20
N PRO A 111 -10.16 -12.09 5.33
CA PRO A 111 -10.78 -10.78 5.33
C PRO A 111 -9.88 -9.70 4.74
N LEU A 112 -10.50 -8.77 4.00
CA LEU A 112 -9.89 -7.54 3.50
C LEU A 112 -10.56 -6.34 4.17
N ILE A 113 -9.75 -5.46 4.74
CA ILE A 113 -10.17 -4.13 5.21
C ILE A 113 -9.55 -3.09 4.28
N ALA A 114 -10.30 -2.06 3.93
CA ALA A 114 -9.78 -0.92 3.20
C ALA A 114 -10.10 0.39 3.93
N THR A 115 -9.08 1.22 4.18
CA THR A 115 -9.26 2.54 4.78
C THR A 115 -9.13 3.63 3.74
N PHE A 116 -10.12 4.50 3.69
CA PHE A 116 -10.14 5.66 2.81
C PHE A 116 -9.49 6.86 3.51
N HIS A 117 -8.28 7.24 3.09
CA HIS A 117 -7.47 8.26 3.76
C HIS A 117 -7.48 9.64 3.10
N SER A 118 -7.74 9.72 1.79
CA SER A 118 -7.44 10.91 0.99
C SER A 118 -8.63 11.46 0.24
N LYS A 119 -8.64 12.78 0.04
CA LYS A 119 -9.55 13.44 -0.89
C LYS A 119 -9.03 13.26 -2.34
N TYR A 120 -9.01 12.02 -2.82
CA TYR A 120 -8.38 11.63 -4.10
C TYR A 120 -8.75 12.55 -5.27
N ARG A 121 -10.01 13.02 -5.38
CA ARG A 121 -10.41 13.93 -6.43
C ARG A 121 -9.59 15.21 -6.40
N THR A 122 -9.53 15.88 -5.26
CA THR A 122 -8.77 17.13 -5.09
C THR A 122 -7.28 16.94 -5.38
N ASP A 123 -6.71 15.80 -4.96
CA ASP A 123 -5.30 15.51 -5.16
C ASP A 123 -4.99 15.22 -6.65
N ILE A 124 -5.89 14.56 -7.36
CA ILE A 124 -5.74 14.25 -8.78
C ILE A 124 -5.96 15.51 -9.63
N GLU A 125 -6.95 16.35 -9.31
CA GLU A 125 -7.24 17.61 -10.03
C GLU A 125 -6.07 18.61 -9.97
N ARG A 126 -5.26 18.58 -8.91
CA ARG A 126 -4.02 19.38 -8.82
C ARG A 126 -2.96 18.98 -9.84
N ILE A 127 -3.06 17.78 -10.43
CA ILE A 127 -2.05 17.20 -11.32
C ILE A 127 -2.57 17.08 -12.74
N ILE A 128 -3.84 16.72 -12.87
CA ILE A 128 -4.50 16.42 -14.15
C ILE A 128 -5.59 17.46 -14.39
N SER A 129 -5.36 18.32 -15.36
CA SER A 129 -6.33 19.36 -15.75
C SER A 129 -7.52 18.79 -16.55
N ASN A 130 -7.37 17.61 -17.14
CA ASN A 130 -8.42 16.98 -17.93
C ASN A 130 -9.46 16.30 -17.04
N LYS A 131 -10.64 16.92 -16.91
CA LYS A 131 -11.75 16.45 -16.07
C LYS A 131 -12.21 15.02 -16.42
N TYR A 132 -12.22 14.64 -17.69
CA TYR A 132 -12.61 13.29 -18.11
C TYR A 132 -11.65 12.22 -17.55
N LEU A 133 -10.32 12.49 -17.59
CA LEU A 133 -9.33 11.60 -17.01
C LEU A 133 -9.44 11.53 -15.49
N VAL A 134 -9.70 12.65 -14.84
CA VAL A 134 -9.97 12.70 -13.40
C VAL A 134 -11.16 11.80 -13.06
N ASP A 135 -12.28 11.97 -13.74
CA ASP A 135 -13.48 11.15 -13.48
C ASP A 135 -13.26 9.67 -13.73
N LEU A 136 -12.50 9.31 -14.75
CA LEU A 136 -12.14 7.92 -15.02
C LEU A 136 -11.30 7.32 -13.88
N LEU A 137 -10.31 8.08 -13.36
CA LEU A 137 -9.48 7.65 -12.24
C LEU A 137 -10.29 7.54 -10.95
N ILE A 138 -11.15 8.50 -10.67
CA ILE A 138 -12.04 8.46 -9.49
C ILE A 138 -12.98 7.26 -9.56
N LYS A 139 -13.59 6.97 -10.71
CA LYS A 139 -14.42 5.75 -10.88
C LYS A 139 -13.64 4.47 -10.57
N LYS A 140 -12.36 4.38 -10.97
CA LYS A 140 -11.51 3.22 -10.63
C LYS A 140 -11.24 3.13 -9.12
N ILE A 141 -11.02 4.26 -8.46
CA ILE A 141 -10.80 4.32 -7.01
C ILE A 141 -12.07 3.91 -6.28
N VAL A 142 -13.23 4.46 -6.65
CA VAL A 142 -14.51 4.08 -6.04
C VAL A 142 -14.75 2.58 -6.15
N ARG A 143 -14.58 2.00 -7.35
CA ARG A 143 -14.73 0.54 -7.56
C ARG A 143 -13.80 -0.31 -6.67
N PHE A 144 -12.64 0.22 -6.30
CA PHE A 144 -11.76 -0.48 -5.37
C PHE A 144 -12.36 -0.58 -3.96
N TYR A 145 -13.05 0.47 -3.50
CA TYR A 145 -13.67 0.50 -2.17
C TYR A 145 -15.07 -0.13 -2.13
N GLU A 146 -15.66 -0.43 -3.28
CA GLU A 146 -16.96 -1.13 -3.41
C GLU A 146 -16.81 -2.65 -3.56
N MET A 147 -15.57 -3.17 -3.57
CA MET A 147 -15.28 -4.61 -3.61
C MET A 147 -15.46 -5.24 -2.25
#